data_8ab4b06f2ed3561bb3a614467dbc3153
#
_entry.id   8ab4b06f2ed3561bb3a614467dbc3153
#
_cell.length_a   1.000
_cell.length_b   1.000
_cell.length_c   1.000
_cell.angle_alpha   90.00
_cell.angle_beta   90.00
_cell.angle_gamma   90.00
#
_symmetry.space_group_name_H-M   'P 1'
#
loop_
_entity.id
_entity.type
_entity.pdbx_description
1 polymer ?
#
loop_
_entity_poly.entity_id
_entity_poly.type
_entity_poly.pdbx_seq_one_letter_code
_entity_poly.pdbx_strand_id
1 'polypeptide(L)'
;MGPTLSSESPRPSLLEGGPKTLKKETVFILDWDDTLMCTSFIKLKIQHLSESEKNRILNLGKIVSDFLSHCQEYGKIIILTNSTEKWVNKTAKEYLGLGDLSEKKIKIISTRDKYFKKGLDIKNLKELALNEIINKYKDKIENLICASDSEKDINTFKKIMQKNKGINISTIKFKRKPSLLIMEKEIKYLFENINSIIGTNKNYYLMKEKEKDQEEFNFHFGNLFDYLFPN
;
A
#
# COMPACT_ATOMS: atom_id res chain seq x y z
N MET A 1 -49.15 62.34 18.49
CA MET A 1 -47.80 61.88 18.27
C MET A 1 -47.55 60.74 19.24
N GLY A 2 -47.66 59.50 18.77
CA GLY A 2 -47.40 58.29 19.57
C GLY A 2 -46.12 57.59 19.06
N PRO A 3 -45.33 56.99 19.92
CA PRO A 3 -44.10 56.31 19.51
C PRO A 3 -44.37 54.89 18.93
N THR A 4 -43.79 54.64 17.78
CA THR A 4 -43.82 53.36 17.10
C THR A 4 -42.88 52.37 17.82
N LEU A 5 -43.44 51.23 18.30
CA LEU A 5 -42.72 50.09 18.80
C LEU A 5 -42.22 49.26 17.62
N SER A 6 -40.90 49.16 17.44
CA SER A 6 -40.24 48.24 16.54
C SER A 6 -40.13 46.87 17.23
N SER A 7 -40.83 45.85 16.71
CA SER A 7 -40.72 44.49 17.12
C SER A 7 -39.47 43.84 16.50
N GLU A 8 -38.41 43.62 17.29
CA GLU A 8 -37.30 42.75 16.89
C GLU A 8 -37.74 41.30 17.03
N SER A 9 -37.73 40.59 15.92
CA SER A 9 -37.86 39.12 15.89
C SER A 9 -36.60 38.45 16.41
N PRO A 10 -36.70 37.39 17.23
CA PRO A 10 -35.52 36.67 17.71
C PRO A 10 -34.84 35.94 16.57
N ARG A 11 -33.50 36.13 16.42
CA ARG A 11 -32.67 35.35 15.51
C ARG A 11 -32.65 33.91 15.96
N PRO A 12 -32.80 32.91 15.06
CA PRO A 12 -32.61 31.52 15.41
C PRO A 12 -31.16 31.25 15.77
N SER A 13 -30.95 30.72 16.96
CA SER A 13 -29.65 30.22 17.40
C SER A 13 -29.22 29.07 16.50
N LEU A 14 -28.07 29.24 15.82
CA LEU A 14 -27.37 28.18 15.10
C LEU A 14 -26.91 27.13 16.10
N LEU A 15 -27.67 26.06 16.25
CA LEU A 15 -27.21 24.82 16.84
C LEU A 15 -26.28 24.12 15.82
N GLU A 16 -25.07 24.60 15.71
CA GLU A 16 -23.97 23.87 15.03
C GLU A 16 -23.42 22.84 16.02
N GLY A 17 -23.74 21.58 15.82
CA GLY A 17 -23.19 20.49 16.62
C GLY A 17 -23.74 19.12 16.26
N GLY A 18 -23.94 18.86 14.98
CA GLY A 18 -24.07 17.47 14.53
C GLY A 18 -22.77 16.70 14.79
N PRO A 19 -22.82 15.40 15.15
CA PRO A 19 -21.63 14.62 15.38
C PRO A 19 -20.76 14.70 14.10
N LYS A 20 -19.50 15.18 14.23
CA LYS A 20 -18.51 15.15 13.17
C LYS A 20 -18.31 13.68 12.79
N THR A 21 -18.97 13.22 11.73
CA THR A 21 -18.69 11.92 11.15
C THR A 21 -17.24 11.93 10.73
N LEU A 22 -16.40 11.16 11.43
CA LEU A 22 -14.98 11.00 11.10
C LEU A 22 -14.93 10.45 9.67
N LYS A 23 -14.37 11.24 8.74
CA LYS A 23 -14.16 10.82 7.36
C LYS A 23 -13.29 9.57 7.38
N LYS A 24 -13.83 8.44 6.97
CA LYS A 24 -13.10 7.18 6.87
C LYS A 24 -12.09 7.26 5.74
N GLU A 25 -10.93 6.66 5.93
CA GLU A 25 -9.77 6.77 5.05
C GLU A 25 -9.37 5.39 4.47
N THR A 26 -8.74 5.41 3.32
CA THR A 26 -8.01 4.26 2.78
C THR A 26 -6.61 4.23 3.38
N VAL A 27 -6.12 3.03 3.75
CA VAL A 27 -4.75 2.82 4.21
C VAL A 27 -4.09 1.77 3.33
N PHE A 28 -2.94 2.11 2.77
CA PHE A 28 -2.10 1.20 1.98
C PHE A 28 -1.02 0.61 2.87
N ILE A 29 -0.96 -0.71 2.96
CA ILE A 29 0.10 -1.47 3.61
C ILE A 29 0.93 -2.12 2.51
N LEU A 30 2.09 -1.57 2.23
CA LEU A 30 2.94 -2.01 1.14
C LEU A 30 4.22 -2.65 1.70
N ASP A 31 4.57 -3.83 1.24
CA ASP A 31 5.90 -4.39 1.49
C ASP A 31 6.96 -3.63 0.68
N TRP A 32 8.24 -3.77 1.05
CA TRP A 32 9.34 -3.10 0.39
C TRP A 32 10.09 -4.01 -0.56
N ASP A 33 10.74 -5.04 0.00
CA ASP A 33 11.61 -5.94 -0.76
C ASP A 33 10.81 -6.76 -1.77
N ASP A 34 11.25 -6.76 -3.03
CA ASP A 34 10.61 -7.42 -4.18
C ASP A 34 9.13 -7.05 -4.41
N THR A 35 8.67 -5.94 -3.80
CA THR A 35 7.34 -5.37 -3.99
C THR A 35 7.43 -3.94 -4.55
N LEU A 36 8.14 -3.02 -3.88
CA LEU A 36 8.42 -1.67 -4.38
C LEU A 36 9.89 -1.52 -4.79
N MET A 37 10.77 -2.34 -4.25
CA MET A 37 12.21 -2.34 -4.46
C MET A 37 12.66 -3.71 -4.99
N CYS A 38 13.34 -3.74 -6.13
CA CYS A 38 13.84 -4.96 -6.77
C CYS A 38 15.04 -5.57 -6.02
N THR A 39 14.86 -5.86 -4.75
CA THR A 39 15.92 -6.26 -3.82
C THR A 39 16.65 -7.52 -4.27
N SER A 40 15.92 -8.55 -4.69
CA SER A 40 16.53 -9.81 -5.16
C SER A 40 17.38 -9.58 -6.41
N PHE A 41 16.92 -8.76 -7.36
CA PHE A 41 17.70 -8.42 -8.55
C PHE A 41 19.00 -7.70 -8.19
N ILE A 42 18.93 -6.69 -7.31
CA ILE A 42 20.11 -5.93 -6.89
C ILE A 42 21.10 -6.81 -6.13
N LYS A 43 20.63 -7.66 -5.21
CA LYS A 43 21.51 -8.56 -4.46
C LYS A 43 22.28 -9.52 -5.34
N LEU A 44 21.67 -10.00 -6.42
CA LEU A 44 22.35 -10.89 -7.39
C LEU A 44 23.43 -10.17 -8.19
N LYS A 45 23.33 -8.85 -8.39
CA LYS A 45 24.17 -8.07 -9.28
C LYS A 45 24.93 -6.93 -8.61
N ILE A 46 24.94 -6.86 -7.29
CA ILE A 46 25.43 -5.69 -6.52
C ILE A 46 26.87 -5.29 -6.85
N GLN A 47 27.72 -6.24 -7.28
CA GLN A 47 29.10 -5.97 -7.66
C GLN A 47 29.27 -5.58 -9.13
N HIS A 48 28.28 -5.79 -9.99
CA HIS A 48 28.37 -5.68 -11.44
C HIS A 48 27.13 -5.08 -12.11
N LEU A 49 26.47 -4.12 -11.47
CA LEU A 49 25.37 -3.38 -12.11
C LEU A 49 25.94 -2.54 -13.27
N SER A 50 25.51 -2.84 -14.49
CA SER A 50 25.81 -2.02 -15.66
C SER A 50 25.11 -0.66 -15.57
N GLU A 51 25.59 0.35 -16.29
CA GLU A 51 24.94 1.67 -16.34
C GLU A 51 23.52 1.58 -16.89
N SER A 52 23.26 0.68 -17.84
CA SER A 52 21.90 0.44 -18.35
C SER A 52 20.98 -0.09 -17.25
N GLU A 53 21.44 -1.01 -16.40
CA GLU A 53 20.65 -1.54 -15.28
C GLU A 53 20.42 -0.49 -14.19
N LYS A 54 21.42 0.34 -13.88
CA LYS A 54 21.25 1.48 -12.96
C LYS A 54 20.20 2.45 -13.47
N ASN A 55 20.24 2.81 -14.75
CA ASN A 55 19.25 3.68 -15.37
C ASN A 55 17.83 3.07 -15.33
N ARG A 56 17.71 1.76 -15.53
CA ARG A 56 16.43 1.07 -15.39
C ARG A 56 15.92 1.07 -13.95
N ILE A 57 16.78 0.89 -12.95
CA ILE A 57 16.40 0.97 -11.54
C ILE A 57 15.94 2.39 -11.20
N LEU A 58 16.61 3.43 -11.70
CA LEU A 58 16.15 4.81 -11.52
C LEU A 58 14.81 5.09 -12.21
N ASN A 59 14.58 4.48 -13.39
CA ASN A 59 13.28 4.57 -14.05
C ASN A 59 12.18 3.85 -13.25
N LEU A 60 12.47 2.67 -12.69
CA LEU A 60 11.56 2.00 -11.74
C LEU A 60 11.24 2.93 -10.56
N GLY A 61 12.25 3.67 -10.05
CA GLY A 61 12.04 4.64 -8.98
C GLY A 61 11.03 5.73 -9.33
N LYS A 62 11.04 6.24 -10.57
CA LYS A 62 10.01 7.18 -11.04
C LYS A 62 8.62 6.56 -11.04
N ILE A 63 8.50 5.33 -11.56
CA ILE A 63 7.22 4.60 -11.58
C ILE A 63 6.69 4.36 -10.17
N VAL A 64 7.57 3.97 -9.23
CA VAL A 64 7.23 3.81 -7.80
C VAL A 64 6.82 5.15 -7.19
N SER A 65 7.51 6.25 -7.50
CA SER A 65 7.16 7.59 -7.00
C SER A 65 5.76 8.01 -7.45
N ASP A 66 5.45 7.80 -8.73
CA ASP A 66 4.16 8.15 -9.30
C ASP A 66 3.05 7.30 -8.67
N PHE A 67 3.27 5.99 -8.53
CA PHE A 67 2.34 5.09 -7.84
C PHE A 67 2.09 5.49 -6.39
N LEU A 68 3.14 5.79 -5.62
CA LEU A 68 3.01 6.22 -4.22
C LEU A 68 2.26 7.55 -4.13
N SER A 69 2.56 8.51 -5.00
CA SER A 69 1.86 9.79 -5.05
C SER A 69 0.37 9.62 -5.36
N HIS A 70 0.05 8.73 -6.31
CA HIS A 70 -1.32 8.40 -6.64
C HIS A 70 -2.06 7.71 -5.49
N CYS A 71 -1.43 6.78 -4.79
CA CYS A 71 -2.02 6.17 -3.58
C CYS A 71 -2.31 7.22 -2.49
N GLN A 72 -1.48 8.25 -2.36
CA GLN A 72 -1.68 9.33 -1.37
C GLN A 72 -2.92 10.18 -1.63
N GLU A 73 -3.42 10.25 -2.86
CA GLU A 73 -4.69 10.91 -3.21
C GLU A 73 -5.89 10.23 -2.53
N TYR A 74 -5.79 8.92 -2.27
CA TYR A 74 -6.85 8.12 -1.64
C TYR A 74 -6.67 7.93 -0.15
N GLY A 75 -5.44 8.02 0.36
CA GLY A 75 -5.22 7.79 1.78
C GLY A 75 -3.76 7.72 2.23
N LYS A 76 -3.55 7.02 3.33
CA LYS A 76 -2.24 6.93 3.98
C LYS A 76 -1.45 5.73 3.49
N ILE A 77 -0.14 5.90 3.36
CA ILE A 77 0.78 4.82 3.00
C ILE A 77 1.61 4.44 4.23
N ILE A 78 1.68 3.13 4.48
CA ILE A 78 2.56 2.52 5.47
C ILE A 78 3.38 1.44 4.75
N ILE A 79 4.69 1.58 4.74
CA ILE A 79 5.60 0.51 4.33
C ILE A 79 5.77 -0.42 5.52
N LEU A 80 5.33 -1.68 5.38
CA LEU A 80 5.43 -2.72 6.40
C LEU A 80 6.40 -3.81 5.93
N THR A 81 7.62 -3.80 6.44
CA THR A 81 8.71 -4.66 5.98
C THR A 81 9.38 -5.44 7.11
N ASN A 82 9.99 -6.58 6.76
CA ASN A 82 10.90 -7.33 7.64
C ASN A 82 12.36 -6.81 7.55
N SER A 83 12.65 -5.91 6.63
CA SER A 83 13.94 -5.23 6.55
C SER A 83 14.04 -4.09 7.56
N THR A 84 15.26 -3.61 7.83
CA THR A 84 15.47 -2.47 8.72
C THR A 84 15.00 -1.17 8.06
N GLU A 85 14.56 -0.21 8.85
CA GLU A 85 14.21 1.13 8.34
C GLU A 85 15.39 1.79 7.63
N LYS A 86 16.62 1.60 8.16
CA LYS A 86 17.85 2.06 7.50
C LYS A 86 18.02 1.51 6.10
N TRP A 87 17.68 0.22 5.89
CA TRP A 87 17.72 -0.41 4.55
C TRP A 87 16.71 0.21 3.61
N VAL A 88 15.47 0.40 4.05
CA VAL A 88 14.42 1.04 3.23
C VAL A 88 14.85 2.44 2.80
N ASN A 89 15.26 3.29 3.75
CA ASN A 89 15.68 4.67 3.47
C ASN A 89 16.90 4.72 2.54
N LYS A 90 17.90 3.85 2.78
CA LYS A 90 19.08 3.76 1.91
C LYS A 90 18.70 3.40 0.48
N THR A 91 17.90 2.34 0.30
CA THR A 91 17.56 1.85 -1.04
C THR A 91 16.57 2.76 -1.75
N ALA A 92 15.66 3.40 -1.05
CA ALA A 92 14.80 4.45 -1.60
C ALA A 92 15.61 5.61 -2.18
N LYS A 93 16.63 6.09 -1.44
CA LYS A 93 17.46 7.22 -1.84
C LYS A 93 18.48 6.86 -2.92
N GLU A 94 19.28 5.79 -2.69
CA GLU A 94 20.46 5.51 -3.50
C GLU A 94 20.13 4.76 -4.80
N TYR A 95 19.11 3.91 -4.80
CA TYR A 95 18.76 3.11 -5.98
C TYR A 95 17.53 3.66 -6.71
N LEU A 96 16.44 3.99 -5.99
CA LEU A 96 15.22 4.44 -6.62
C LEU A 96 15.14 5.97 -6.81
N GLY A 97 16.03 6.74 -6.18
CA GLY A 97 16.00 8.21 -6.27
C GLY A 97 14.76 8.85 -5.65
N LEU A 98 14.08 8.17 -4.71
CA LEU A 98 12.83 8.65 -4.09
C LEU A 98 13.07 9.77 -3.06
N GLY A 99 14.31 9.96 -2.60
CA GLY A 99 14.60 10.86 -1.48
C GLY A 99 14.17 10.30 -0.14
N ASP A 100 13.85 11.19 0.80
CA ASP A 100 13.37 10.82 2.13
C ASP A 100 11.87 10.52 2.10
N LEU A 101 11.50 9.28 2.46
CA LEU A 101 10.11 8.84 2.49
C LEU A 101 9.30 9.51 3.61
N SER A 102 9.97 9.96 4.69
CA SER A 102 9.30 10.69 5.79
C SER A 102 8.84 12.09 5.36
N GLU A 103 9.62 12.79 4.53
CA GLU A 103 9.23 14.07 3.93
C GLU A 103 8.00 13.89 3.01
N LYS A 104 7.88 12.73 2.38
CA LYS A 104 6.70 12.34 1.59
C LYS A 104 5.52 11.86 2.46
N LYS A 105 5.59 11.97 3.79
CA LYS A 105 4.56 11.50 4.74
C LYS A 105 4.27 9.99 4.65
N ILE A 106 5.22 9.21 4.17
CA ILE A 106 5.15 7.75 4.10
C ILE A 106 5.76 7.18 5.38
N LYS A 107 4.97 6.42 6.13
CA LYS A 107 5.43 5.80 7.36
C LYS A 107 6.10 4.47 7.08
N ILE A 108 7.28 4.24 7.66
CA ILE A 108 7.96 2.95 7.63
C ILE A 108 7.73 2.24 8.97
N ILE A 109 7.36 0.97 8.92
CA ILE A 109 7.29 0.06 10.06
C ILE A 109 8.18 -1.14 9.73
N SER A 110 9.40 -1.10 10.25
CA SER A 110 10.32 -2.24 10.26
C SER A 110 9.92 -3.19 11.39
N THR A 111 9.50 -4.39 11.05
CA THR A 111 9.19 -5.39 12.07
C THR A 111 10.46 -5.83 12.80
N ARG A 112 11.60 -5.87 12.09
CA ARG A 112 12.90 -6.18 12.65
C ARG A 112 13.32 -5.18 13.72
N ASP A 113 13.28 -3.88 13.41
CA ASP A 113 13.71 -2.85 14.35
C ASP A 113 12.76 -2.73 15.54
N LYS A 114 11.46 -2.96 15.30
CA LYS A 114 10.44 -2.79 16.34
C LYS A 114 10.34 -3.97 17.29
N TYR A 115 10.48 -5.20 16.82
CA TYR A 115 10.14 -6.40 17.59
C TYR A 115 11.32 -7.34 17.83
N PHE A 116 12.27 -7.46 16.88
CA PHE A 116 13.39 -8.39 17.01
C PHE A 116 14.25 -8.10 18.24
N LYS A 117 14.50 -6.82 18.53
CA LYS A 117 15.23 -6.38 19.74
C LYS A 117 14.52 -6.75 21.05
N LYS A 118 13.24 -7.12 20.99
CA LYS A 118 12.42 -7.54 22.14
C LYS A 118 12.35 -9.05 22.32
N GLY A 119 13.13 -9.84 21.55
CA GLY A 119 13.15 -11.31 21.63
C GLY A 119 11.89 -12.01 21.13
N LEU A 120 11.04 -11.32 20.35
CA LEU A 120 9.83 -11.91 19.82
C LEU A 120 10.13 -12.79 18.60
N ASP A 121 9.40 -13.92 18.46
CA ASP A 121 9.56 -14.84 17.34
C ASP A 121 9.23 -14.15 16.01
N ILE A 122 10.18 -14.24 15.07
CA ILE A 122 10.13 -13.63 13.73
C ILE A 122 8.92 -14.12 12.91
N LYS A 123 8.35 -15.27 13.25
CA LYS A 123 7.33 -15.92 12.40
C LYS A 123 6.06 -15.10 12.19
N ASN A 124 5.69 -14.22 13.13
CA ASN A 124 4.40 -13.53 13.13
C ASN A 124 4.50 -12.00 13.28
N LEU A 125 5.68 -11.40 13.07
CA LEU A 125 5.90 -9.97 13.36
C LEU A 125 5.05 -9.04 12.50
N LYS A 126 4.82 -9.37 11.21
CA LYS A 126 3.93 -8.58 10.35
C LYS A 126 2.46 -8.68 10.81
N GLU A 127 2.03 -9.84 11.33
CA GLU A 127 0.69 -9.98 11.91
C GLU A 127 0.51 -9.09 13.14
N LEU A 128 1.49 -9.07 14.05
CA LEU A 128 1.48 -8.17 15.20
C LEU A 128 1.40 -6.71 14.78
N ALA A 129 2.29 -6.30 13.87
CA ALA A 129 2.31 -4.93 13.38
C ALA A 129 0.99 -4.52 12.72
N LEU A 130 0.40 -5.39 11.92
CA LEU A 130 -0.85 -5.11 11.23
C LEU A 130 -2.03 -5.02 12.20
N ASN A 131 -2.10 -5.88 13.21
CA ASN A 131 -3.10 -5.78 14.27
C ASN A 131 -2.97 -4.46 15.05
N GLU A 132 -1.74 -4.01 15.36
CA GLU A 132 -1.53 -2.71 15.99
C GLU A 132 -1.98 -1.55 15.10
N ILE A 133 -1.70 -1.62 13.78
CA ILE A 133 -2.15 -0.60 12.82
C ILE A 133 -3.68 -0.55 12.81
N ILE A 134 -4.34 -1.69 12.65
CA ILE A 134 -5.80 -1.77 12.61
C ILE A 134 -6.40 -1.24 13.91
N ASN A 135 -5.91 -1.68 15.07
CA ASN A 135 -6.41 -1.23 16.37
C ASN A 135 -6.25 0.29 16.55
N LYS A 136 -5.12 0.84 16.09
CA LYS A 136 -4.85 2.29 16.18
C LYS A 136 -5.79 3.12 15.30
N TYR A 137 -6.19 2.59 14.16
CA TYR A 137 -6.96 3.34 13.16
C TYR A 137 -8.37 2.79 12.93
N LYS A 138 -8.84 1.83 13.76
CA LYS A 138 -10.07 1.05 13.56
C LYS A 138 -11.28 1.90 13.17
N ASP A 139 -11.47 3.03 13.82
CA ASP A 139 -12.64 3.90 13.59
C ASP A 139 -12.44 4.84 12.38
N LYS A 140 -11.25 4.87 11.81
CA LYS A 140 -10.85 5.77 10.71
C LYS A 140 -10.62 5.04 9.41
N ILE A 141 -10.38 3.71 9.43
CA ILE A 141 -10.13 2.92 8.23
C ILE A 141 -11.47 2.43 7.66
N GLU A 142 -11.70 2.73 6.39
CA GLU A 142 -12.74 2.11 5.58
C GLU A 142 -12.17 1.03 4.68
N ASN A 143 -11.05 1.33 4.03
CA ASN A 143 -10.39 0.43 3.10
C ASN A 143 -8.93 0.19 3.52
N LEU A 144 -8.51 -1.06 3.47
CA LEU A 144 -7.13 -1.49 3.72
C LEU A 144 -6.62 -2.25 2.50
N ILE A 145 -5.61 -1.72 1.83
CA ILE A 145 -4.99 -2.32 0.66
C ILE A 145 -3.64 -2.87 1.07
N CYS A 146 -3.46 -4.19 1.00
CA CYS A 146 -2.25 -4.86 1.45
C CYS A 146 -1.52 -5.50 0.26
N ALA A 147 -0.28 -5.09 -0.02
CA ALA A 147 0.51 -5.59 -1.12
C ALA A 147 1.83 -6.21 -0.66
N SER A 148 2.17 -7.40 -1.17
CA SER A 148 3.44 -8.10 -0.90
C SER A 148 3.76 -9.14 -1.96
N ASP A 149 5.08 -9.44 -2.17
CA ASP A 149 5.55 -10.57 -2.96
C ASP A 149 5.49 -11.92 -2.19
N SER A 150 5.29 -11.87 -0.88
CA SER A 150 5.33 -13.03 0.02
C SER A 150 3.95 -13.67 0.18
N GLU A 151 3.82 -14.95 -0.17
CA GLU A 151 2.60 -15.72 0.08
C GLU A 151 2.25 -15.79 1.57
N LYS A 152 3.28 -15.84 2.44
CA LYS A 152 3.09 -15.82 3.89
C LYS A 152 2.40 -14.53 4.35
N ASP A 153 2.81 -13.39 3.78
CA ASP A 153 2.21 -12.10 4.11
C ASP A 153 0.78 -12.01 3.61
N ILE A 154 0.52 -12.46 2.37
CA ILE A 154 -0.83 -12.53 1.82
C ILE A 154 -1.75 -13.39 2.69
N ASN A 155 -1.28 -14.54 3.13
CA ASN A 155 -2.04 -15.41 4.04
C ASN A 155 -2.29 -14.76 5.40
N THR A 156 -1.33 -13.98 5.90
CA THR A 156 -1.50 -13.17 7.12
C THR A 156 -2.59 -12.10 6.90
N PHE A 157 -2.55 -11.37 5.78
CA PHE A 157 -3.56 -10.36 5.45
C PHE A 157 -4.96 -10.96 5.31
N LYS A 158 -5.09 -12.14 4.67
CA LYS A 158 -6.37 -12.88 4.56
C LYS A 158 -6.93 -13.27 5.92
N LYS A 159 -6.09 -13.75 6.84
CA LYS A 159 -6.53 -14.08 8.22
C LYS A 159 -7.07 -12.85 8.95
N ILE A 160 -6.42 -11.70 8.77
CA ILE A 160 -6.85 -10.45 9.40
C ILE A 160 -8.14 -9.94 8.76
N MET A 161 -8.30 -10.07 7.45
CA MET A 161 -9.55 -9.78 6.73
C MET A 161 -10.73 -10.54 7.35
N GLN A 162 -10.57 -11.84 7.62
CA GLN A 162 -11.63 -12.66 8.23
C GLN A 162 -12.06 -12.17 9.63
N LYS A 163 -11.12 -11.59 10.38
CA LYS A 163 -11.35 -11.09 11.75
C LYS A 163 -11.95 -9.68 11.81
N ASN A 164 -11.84 -8.90 10.73
CA ASN A 164 -12.18 -7.46 10.72
C ASN A 164 -13.25 -7.15 9.66
N LYS A 165 -14.43 -7.75 9.79
CA LYS A 165 -15.55 -7.63 8.84
C LYS A 165 -16.05 -6.20 8.59
N GLY A 166 -15.70 -5.22 9.43
CA GLY A 166 -16.09 -3.82 9.28
C GLY A 166 -15.13 -2.97 8.43
N ILE A 167 -14.06 -3.57 7.90
CA ILE A 167 -13.06 -2.90 7.05
C ILE A 167 -13.00 -3.66 5.72
N ASN A 168 -13.06 -2.95 4.59
CA ASN A 168 -12.82 -3.55 3.27
C ASN A 168 -11.32 -3.81 3.10
N ILE A 169 -10.90 -5.07 3.12
CA ILE A 169 -9.49 -5.43 3.01
C ILE A 169 -9.26 -6.11 1.66
N SER A 170 -8.43 -5.50 0.82
CA SER A 170 -7.98 -6.11 -0.43
C SER A 170 -6.51 -6.49 -0.35
N THR A 171 -6.15 -7.66 -0.87
CA THR A 171 -4.76 -8.12 -0.89
C THR A 171 -4.25 -8.20 -2.32
N ILE A 172 -2.99 -7.82 -2.53
CA ILE A 172 -2.34 -7.79 -3.83
C ILE A 172 -1.04 -8.59 -3.75
N LYS A 173 -0.98 -9.69 -4.48
CA LYS A 173 0.19 -10.57 -4.54
C LYS A 173 1.06 -10.20 -5.75
N PHE A 174 2.28 -9.74 -5.47
CA PHE A 174 3.32 -9.52 -6.46
C PHE A 174 4.09 -10.81 -6.77
N LYS A 175 4.77 -10.85 -7.92
CA LYS A 175 5.67 -11.95 -8.25
C LYS A 175 6.84 -11.96 -7.27
N ARG A 176 7.19 -13.13 -6.79
CA ARG A 176 8.37 -13.33 -5.94
C ARG A 176 9.64 -13.25 -6.80
N LYS A 177 10.67 -12.53 -6.29
CA LYS A 177 11.96 -12.33 -6.99
C LYS A 177 11.75 -11.85 -8.44
N PRO A 178 11.04 -10.75 -8.66
CA PRO A 178 10.73 -10.29 -10.01
C PRO A 178 11.98 -9.80 -10.74
N SER A 179 11.99 -9.90 -12.07
CA SER A 179 12.90 -9.10 -12.88
C SER A 179 12.48 -7.63 -12.83
N LEU A 180 13.38 -6.70 -13.21
CA LEU A 180 13.03 -5.26 -13.30
C LEU A 180 11.83 -5.03 -14.19
N LEU A 181 11.77 -5.69 -15.35
CA LEU A 181 10.65 -5.54 -16.29
C LEU A 181 9.31 -5.98 -15.69
N ILE A 182 9.31 -7.09 -14.97
CA ILE A 182 8.10 -7.59 -14.31
C ILE A 182 7.63 -6.62 -13.25
N MET A 183 8.54 -6.15 -12.38
CA MET A 183 8.18 -5.19 -11.33
C MET A 183 7.65 -3.87 -11.91
N GLU A 184 8.28 -3.34 -12.95
CA GLU A 184 7.78 -2.15 -13.65
C GLU A 184 6.34 -2.35 -14.15
N LYS A 185 6.05 -3.50 -14.75
CA LYS A 185 4.72 -3.81 -15.27
C LYS A 185 3.69 -3.99 -14.14
N GLU A 186 4.04 -4.69 -13.07
CA GLU A 186 3.16 -4.89 -11.91
C GLU A 186 2.78 -3.55 -11.25
N ILE A 187 3.77 -2.65 -11.05
CA ILE A 187 3.51 -1.35 -10.42
C ILE A 187 2.71 -0.43 -11.35
N LYS A 188 3.03 -0.38 -12.64
CA LYS A 188 2.24 0.38 -13.62
C LYS A 188 0.79 -0.09 -13.68
N TYR A 189 0.60 -1.40 -13.69
CA TYR A 189 -0.72 -1.96 -13.66
C TYR A 189 -1.52 -1.53 -12.43
N LEU A 190 -0.90 -1.56 -11.23
CA LEU A 190 -1.55 -1.07 -10.01
C LEU A 190 -1.83 0.43 -10.07
N PHE A 191 -0.91 1.22 -10.60
CA PHE A 191 -1.12 2.65 -10.81
C PHE A 191 -2.39 2.93 -11.62
N GLU A 192 -2.58 2.17 -12.69
CA GLU A 192 -3.73 2.33 -13.60
C GLU A 192 -5.05 1.81 -13.00
N ASN A 193 -4.99 0.82 -12.09
CA ASN A 193 -6.17 0.09 -11.63
C ASN A 193 -6.49 0.24 -10.15
N ILE A 194 -5.72 1.02 -9.39
CA ILE A 194 -5.88 1.09 -7.93
C ILE A 194 -7.29 1.54 -7.51
N ASN A 195 -7.92 2.42 -8.29
CA ASN A 195 -9.28 2.92 -8.03
C ASN A 195 -10.31 1.79 -8.02
N SER A 196 -10.18 0.83 -8.94
CA SER A 196 -11.10 -0.30 -9.05
C SER A 196 -10.84 -1.39 -7.99
N ILE A 197 -9.70 -1.32 -7.29
CA ILE A 197 -9.34 -2.23 -6.20
C ILE A 197 -9.86 -1.74 -4.86
N ILE A 198 -9.86 -0.42 -4.63
CA ILE A 198 -10.33 0.19 -3.39
C ILE A 198 -11.79 -0.18 -3.14
N GLY A 199 -12.10 -0.66 -1.94
CA GLY A 199 -13.46 -1.03 -1.52
C GLY A 199 -13.94 -2.41 -1.96
N THR A 200 -13.16 -3.17 -2.74
CA THR A 200 -13.63 -4.44 -3.31
C THR A 200 -13.62 -5.62 -2.35
N ASN A 201 -12.81 -5.58 -1.31
CA ASN A 201 -12.64 -6.68 -0.34
C ASN A 201 -12.25 -8.02 -1.02
N LYS A 202 -11.33 -7.97 -2.00
CA LYS A 202 -10.92 -9.11 -2.84
C LYS A 202 -9.41 -9.38 -2.74
N ASN A 203 -9.02 -10.56 -3.22
CA ASN A 203 -7.62 -10.95 -3.35
C ASN A 203 -7.20 -10.90 -4.82
N TYR A 204 -6.10 -10.20 -5.11
CA TYR A 204 -5.55 -10.03 -6.44
C TYR A 204 -4.20 -10.70 -6.56
N TYR A 205 -3.94 -11.38 -7.67
CA TYR A 205 -2.67 -11.99 -8.00
C TYR A 205 -2.20 -11.38 -9.32
N LEU A 206 -1.11 -10.61 -9.28
CA LEU A 206 -0.63 -9.89 -10.46
C LEU A 206 0.02 -10.83 -11.48
N MET A 207 0.60 -11.95 -11.02
CA MET A 207 1.11 -13.01 -11.88
C MET A 207 0.90 -14.40 -11.26
N LYS A 208 0.63 -15.42 -12.08
CA LYS A 208 0.64 -16.82 -11.64
C LYS A 208 2.06 -17.36 -11.64
N GLU A 209 2.47 -18.09 -10.59
CA GLU A 209 3.82 -18.65 -10.44
C GLU A 209 4.19 -19.73 -11.48
N LYS A 210 3.26 -20.16 -12.35
CA LYS A 210 3.43 -21.32 -13.24
C LYS A 210 3.88 -21.01 -14.68
N GLU A 211 4.12 -19.78 -15.06
CA GLU A 211 4.63 -19.51 -16.40
C GLU A 211 6.17 -19.44 -16.40
N LYS A 212 6.78 -20.58 -16.75
CA LYS A 212 8.16 -20.63 -17.20
C LYS A 212 8.30 -19.79 -18.46
N ASP A 213 9.14 -18.77 -18.40
CA ASP A 213 9.86 -18.14 -19.50
C ASP A 213 9.19 -18.11 -20.89
N GLN A 214 7.97 -17.60 -21.00
CA GLN A 214 7.43 -17.09 -22.26
C GLN A 214 6.92 -15.67 -22.03
N GLU A 215 7.34 -14.76 -22.90
CA GLU A 215 7.15 -13.31 -22.84
C GLU A 215 5.71 -12.83 -23.13
N GLU A 216 4.69 -13.61 -22.79
CA GLU A 216 3.30 -13.19 -22.93
C GLU A 216 2.65 -12.96 -21.59
N PHE A 217 2.37 -11.67 -21.33
CA PHE A 217 1.70 -11.20 -20.14
C PHE A 217 0.21 -11.51 -20.19
N ASN A 218 -0.21 -12.62 -19.62
CA ASN A 218 -1.61 -12.85 -19.30
C ASN A 218 -1.83 -12.56 -17.81
N PHE A 219 -2.31 -11.35 -17.50
CA PHE A 219 -2.78 -11.01 -16.16
C PHE A 219 -4.08 -11.77 -15.88
N HIS A 220 -3.99 -12.77 -15.00
CA HIS A 220 -5.19 -13.47 -14.54
C HIS A 220 -5.68 -12.85 -13.24
N PHE A 221 -6.72 -12.05 -13.36
CA PHE A 221 -7.58 -11.67 -12.24
C PHE A 221 -8.56 -12.79 -11.97
N GLY A 222 -8.47 -13.45 -10.84
CA GLY A 222 -9.62 -14.21 -10.36
C GLY A 222 -10.81 -13.25 -10.22
N ASN A 223 -11.75 -13.28 -11.16
CA ASN A 223 -13.04 -12.56 -11.18
C ASN A 223 -13.07 -11.10 -11.64
N LEU A 224 -11.97 -10.40 -11.96
CA LEU A 224 -12.10 -9.05 -12.51
C LEU A 224 -12.24 -9.09 -14.05
N PHE A 225 -11.62 -10.07 -14.72
CA PHE A 225 -11.72 -10.22 -16.17
C PHE A 225 -13.13 -10.58 -16.61
N ASP A 226 -13.82 -11.44 -15.83
CA ASP A 226 -15.23 -11.84 -16.11
C ASP A 226 -16.22 -10.69 -15.91
N TYR A 227 -15.82 -9.63 -15.19
CA TYR A 227 -16.68 -8.46 -14.95
C TYR A 227 -16.47 -7.34 -15.97
N LEU A 228 -15.29 -7.23 -16.56
CA LEU A 228 -14.96 -6.18 -17.53
C LEU A 228 -15.22 -6.60 -18.98
N PHE A 229 -15.29 -7.91 -19.27
CA PHE A 229 -15.56 -8.47 -20.59
C PHE A 229 -16.57 -9.63 -20.46
N PRO A 230 -17.87 -9.33 -20.26
CA PRO A 230 -18.89 -10.37 -20.34
C PRO A 230 -18.94 -10.89 -21.81
N ASN A 231 -18.84 -12.23 -21.99
CA ASN A 231 -19.02 -12.91 -23.27
C ASN A 231 -20.39 -12.60 -23.88
#